data_18038dc04db5a3836a2a21d2807f46ea
#
_entry.id   18038dc04db5a3836a2a21d2807f46ea
#
_cell.length_a   1.000
_cell.length_b   1.000
_cell.length_c   1.000
_cell.angle_alpha   90.00
_cell.angle_beta   90.00
_cell.angle_gamma   90.00
#
_symmetry.space_group_name_H-M   'P 1'
#
loop_
_entity.id
_entity.type
_entity.pdbx_description
1 polymer ?
#
loop_
_entity_poly.entity_id
_entity_poly.type
_entity_poly.pdbx_seq_one_letter_code
_entity_poly.pdbx_strand_id
1 'polypeptide(L)'
;IVVKTDTVPPPAQDINKKIFIPNPTKATWLAVVFPGGGQIYNRKYWKLPIIYGGFAGCAYALSWNGKMYKDYSQAYLDIMDSNPNTKSYEDLLPPNSSYNEEQLKSTLKRRKDMFRRYRDLSIFAFIGVYLISIIDAYVDAELSNFDITPDLSMKVEPAVIDNNNQFRSNSFK
;
A
#
# COMPACT_ATOMS: atom_id res chain seq x y z
N ILE A 1 47.28 1.11 43.40
CA ILE A 1 46.17 0.14 43.15
C ILE A 1 45.88 0.21 41.65
N VAL A 2 46.39 -0.80 40.92
CA VAL A 2 46.14 -0.93 39.47
C VAL A 2 44.84 -1.71 39.32
N VAL A 3 43.78 -1.03 38.96
CA VAL A 3 42.51 -1.66 38.59
C VAL A 3 42.69 -2.22 37.17
N LYS A 4 42.87 -3.51 37.04
CA LYS A 4 42.75 -4.23 35.78
C LYS A 4 41.29 -4.22 35.41
N THR A 5 40.90 -3.37 34.48
CA THR A 5 39.59 -3.45 33.83
C THR A 5 39.66 -4.60 32.82
N ASP A 6 39.13 -5.73 33.16
CA ASP A 6 38.89 -6.82 32.20
C ASP A 6 37.90 -6.34 31.16
N THR A 7 38.42 -5.80 30.05
CA THR A 7 37.61 -5.51 28.86
C THR A 7 37.19 -6.86 28.27
N VAL A 8 35.94 -7.23 28.60
CA VAL A 8 35.25 -8.32 27.89
C VAL A 8 35.18 -7.92 26.43
N PRO A 9 35.83 -8.67 25.51
CA PRO A 9 35.70 -8.36 24.09
C PRO A 9 34.22 -8.41 23.70
N PRO A 10 33.74 -7.46 22.88
CA PRO A 10 32.38 -7.51 22.41
C PRO A 10 32.12 -8.87 21.73
N PRO A 11 30.90 -9.47 21.90
CA PRO A 11 30.61 -10.76 21.29
C PRO A 11 30.86 -10.68 19.79
N ALA A 12 31.71 -11.62 19.32
CA ALA A 12 32.02 -11.73 17.89
C ALA A 12 30.68 -11.82 17.13
N GLN A 13 30.34 -10.77 16.38
CA GLN A 13 29.20 -10.80 15.52
C GLN A 13 29.46 -11.88 14.47
N ASP A 14 28.56 -12.86 14.38
CA ASP A 14 28.61 -13.91 13.36
C ASP A 14 28.55 -13.27 11.97
N ILE A 15 29.73 -13.05 11.38
CA ILE A 15 29.93 -12.42 10.07
C ILE A 15 29.36 -13.31 8.93
N ASN A 16 28.91 -14.51 9.25
CA ASN A 16 28.36 -15.48 8.30
C ASN A 16 26.86 -15.42 8.08
N LYS A 17 26.14 -14.44 8.64
CA LYS A 17 24.72 -14.28 8.32
C LYS A 17 24.58 -13.76 6.90
N LYS A 18 24.38 -14.66 5.93
CA LYS A 18 24.08 -14.30 4.54
C LYS A 18 22.90 -13.36 4.52
N ILE A 19 23.17 -12.07 4.34
CA ILE A 19 22.11 -11.05 4.19
C ILE A 19 21.40 -11.34 2.87
N PHE A 20 20.09 -11.58 2.93
CA PHE A 20 19.27 -11.77 1.74
C PHE A 20 19.08 -10.42 1.03
N ILE A 21 19.63 -10.28 -0.17
CA ILE A 21 19.50 -9.12 -1.04
C ILE A 21 18.48 -9.47 -2.13
N PRO A 22 17.29 -8.89 -2.14
CA PRO A 22 16.31 -9.15 -3.17
C PRO A 22 16.76 -8.53 -4.50
N ASN A 23 16.53 -9.25 -5.60
CA ASN A 23 16.77 -8.73 -6.94
C ASN A 23 15.57 -7.92 -7.42
N PRO A 24 15.73 -6.62 -7.76
CA PRO A 24 14.63 -5.73 -8.14
C PRO A 24 13.81 -6.23 -9.32
N THR A 25 14.50 -6.76 -10.34
CA THR A 25 13.83 -7.30 -11.54
C THR A 25 12.92 -8.49 -11.19
N LYS A 26 13.40 -9.41 -10.34
CA LYS A 26 12.60 -10.56 -9.88
C LYS A 26 11.42 -10.12 -9.02
N ALA A 27 11.63 -9.16 -8.11
CA ALA A 27 10.59 -8.59 -7.28
C ALA A 27 9.46 -7.98 -8.12
N THR A 28 9.84 -7.21 -9.15
CA THR A 28 8.89 -6.58 -10.08
C THR A 28 8.10 -7.61 -10.87
N TRP A 29 8.77 -8.61 -11.47
CA TRP A 29 8.07 -9.65 -12.23
C TRP A 29 7.11 -10.46 -11.36
N LEU A 30 7.49 -10.79 -10.13
CA LEU A 30 6.61 -11.46 -9.18
C LEU A 30 5.41 -10.60 -8.79
N ALA A 31 5.61 -9.27 -8.64
CA ALA A 31 4.52 -8.35 -8.37
C ALA A 31 3.57 -8.19 -9.56
N VAL A 32 4.08 -8.27 -10.80
CA VAL A 32 3.28 -8.23 -12.04
C VAL A 32 2.46 -9.51 -12.24
N VAL A 33 3.01 -10.67 -11.90
CA VAL A 33 2.29 -11.94 -12.08
C VAL A 33 1.25 -12.16 -10.97
N PHE A 34 1.59 -11.79 -9.74
CA PHE A 34 0.76 -12.01 -8.57
C PHE A 34 0.76 -10.80 -7.64
N PRO A 35 -0.41 -10.18 -7.37
CA PRO A 35 -0.51 -9.06 -6.45
C PRO A 35 0.05 -9.43 -5.06
N GLY A 36 1.04 -8.68 -4.59
CA GLY A 36 1.75 -9.00 -3.32
C GLY A 36 2.95 -9.94 -3.47
N GLY A 37 3.17 -10.56 -4.64
CA GLY A 37 4.28 -11.49 -4.87
C GLY A 37 5.65 -10.85 -4.68
N GLY A 38 5.82 -9.60 -5.09
CA GLY A 38 7.04 -8.83 -4.86
C GLY A 38 7.32 -8.58 -3.38
N GLN A 39 6.30 -8.23 -2.59
CA GLN A 39 6.43 -8.01 -1.15
C GLN A 39 6.77 -9.30 -0.39
N ILE A 40 6.21 -10.44 -0.82
CA ILE A 40 6.57 -11.76 -0.29
C ILE A 40 8.04 -12.05 -0.58
N TYR A 41 8.49 -11.83 -1.81
CA TYR A 41 9.88 -12.03 -2.21
C TYR A 41 10.83 -11.11 -1.42
N ASN A 42 10.47 -9.85 -1.21
CA ASN A 42 11.23 -8.86 -0.44
C ASN A 42 11.15 -9.09 1.08
N ARG A 43 10.40 -10.12 1.54
CA ARG A 43 10.14 -10.42 2.97
C ARG A 43 9.46 -9.30 3.75
N LYS A 44 8.74 -8.39 3.07
CA LYS A 44 7.98 -7.28 3.66
C LYS A 44 6.52 -7.68 3.92
N TYR A 45 6.30 -8.77 4.63
CA TYR A 45 4.97 -9.38 4.86
C TYR A 45 3.96 -8.43 5.52
N TRP A 46 4.41 -7.47 6.31
CA TRP A 46 3.55 -6.50 6.98
C TRP A 46 2.78 -5.58 6.01
N LYS A 47 3.27 -5.44 4.75
CA LYS A 47 2.61 -4.67 3.71
C LYS A 47 1.45 -5.43 3.04
N LEU A 48 1.43 -6.76 3.12
CA LEU A 48 0.40 -7.58 2.50
C LEU A 48 -1.02 -7.22 2.95
N PRO A 49 -1.31 -7.06 4.27
CA PRO A 49 -2.64 -6.67 4.71
C PRO A 49 -3.09 -5.32 4.12
N ILE A 50 -2.18 -4.37 3.93
CA ILE A 50 -2.48 -3.05 3.35
C ILE A 50 -2.85 -3.19 1.88
N ILE A 51 -2.06 -3.95 1.11
CA ILE A 51 -2.28 -4.19 -0.32
C ILE A 51 -3.60 -4.93 -0.55
N TYR A 52 -3.81 -6.06 0.16
CA TYR A 52 -5.04 -6.84 0.03
C TYR A 52 -6.26 -6.09 0.58
N GLY A 53 -6.11 -5.27 1.62
CA GLY A 53 -7.15 -4.36 2.09
C GLY A 53 -7.55 -3.34 1.03
N GLY A 54 -6.58 -2.77 0.32
CA GLY A 54 -6.80 -1.88 -0.82
C GLY A 54 -7.57 -2.58 -1.95
N PHE A 55 -7.15 -3.77 -2.34
CA PHE A 55 -7.85 -4.58 -3.36
C PHE A 55 -9.27 -4.95 -2.93
N ALA A 56 -9.46 -5.38 -1.69
CA ALA A 56 -10.77 -5.74 -1.17
C ALA A 56 -11.72 -4.53 -1.15
N GLY A 57 -11.22 -3.34 -0.75
CA GLY A 57 -11.98 -2.10 -0.78
C GLY A 57 -12.41 -1.70 -2.20
N CYS A 58 -11.48 -1.76 -3.16
CA CYS A 58 -11.78 -1.47 -4.56
C CYS A 58 -12.75 -2.51 -5.18
N ALA A 59 -12.58 -3.81 -4.87
CA ALA A 59 -13.47 -4.86 -5.33
C ALA A 59 -14.88 -4.69 -4.77
N TYR A 60 -14.99 -4.35 -3.49
CA TYR A 60 -16.28 -4.03 -2.87
C TYR A 60 -16.94 -2.83 -3.53
N ALA A 61 -16.21 -1.72 -3.72
CA ALA A 61 -16.73 -0.53 -4.39
C ALA A 61 -17.18 -0.82 -5.82
N LEU A 62 -16.41 -1.62 -6.58
CA LEU A 62 -16.75 -2.03 -7.93
C LEU A 62 -18.02 -2.88 -7.95
N SER A 63 -18.13 -3.86 -7.07
CA SER A 63 -19.29 -4.74 -6.94
C SER A 63 -20.55 -3.96 -6.57
N TRP A 64 -20.45 -3.10 -5.55
CA TRP A 64 -21.54 -2.26 -5.09
C TRP A 64 -22.04 -1.30 -6.16
N ASN A 65 -21.14 -0.50 -6.74
CA ASN A 65 -21.49 0.45 -7.79
C ASN A 65 -22.00 -0.25 -9.06
N GLY A 66 -21.45 -1.44 -9.38
CA GLY A 66 -21.90 -2.27 -10.48
C GLY A 66 -23.32 -2.78 -10.30
N LYS A 67 -23.67 -3.21 -9.07
CA LYS A 67 -25.03 -3.62 -8.72
C LYS A 67 -26.00 -2.44 -8.82
N MET A 68 -25.68 -1.32 -8.15
CA MET A 68 -26.51 -0.13 -8.18
C MET A 68 -26.72 0.38 -9.61
N TYR A 69 -25.68 0.37 -10.45
CA TYR A 69 -25.83 0.74 -11.86
C TYR A 69 -26.84 -0.16 -12.59
N LYS A 70 -26.81 -1.47 -12.36
CA LYS A 70 -27.76 -2.42 -12.97
C LYS A 70 -29.19 -2.15 -12.50
N ASP A 71 -29.38 -1.99 -11.19
CA ASP A 71 -30.70 -1.79 -10.58
C ASP A 71 -31.32 -0.47 -11.08
N TYR A 72 -30.58 0.65 -11.07
CA TYR A 72 -31.07 1.92 -11.60
C TYR A 72 -31.20 1.94 -13.13
N SER A 73 -30.40 1.14 -13.85
CA SER A 73 -30.52 1.00 -15.30
C SER A 73 -31.79 0.26 -15.67
N GLN A 74 -32.09 -0.84 -14.97
CA GLN A 74 -33.32 -1.61 -15.17
C GLN A 74 -34.55 -0.76 -14.83
N ALA A 75 -34.56 -0.12 -13.66
CA ALA A 75 -35.63 0.77 -13.24
C ALA A 75 -35.89 1.92 -14.24
N TYR A 76 -34.83 2.46 -14.83
CA TYR A 76 -34.95 3.49 -15.87
C TYR A 76 -35.56 2.95 -17.17
N LEU A 77 -35.23 1.71 -17.56
CA LEU A 77 -35.83 1.07 -18.72
C LEU A 77 -37.29 0.76 -18.48
N ASP A 78 -37.64 0.20 -17.33
CA ASP A 78 -39.01 -0.16 -16.96
C ASP A 78 -39.96 1.00 -16.87
N ILE A 79 -39.51 2.20 -16.44
CA ILE A 79 -40.31 3.42 -16.44
C ILE A 79 -40.46 4.04 -17.83
N MET A 80 -39.57 3.67 -18.76
CA MET A 80 -39.61 4.17 -20.15
C MET A 80 -40.40 3.25 -21.08
N ASP A 81 -40.57 1.97 -20.70
CA ASP A 81 -41.39 1.06 -21.47
C ASP A 81 -42.87 1.24 -21.09
N SER A 82 -43.77 0.86 -21.98
CA SER A 82 -45.20 0.94 -21.76
C SER A 82 -45.79 -0.35 -21.16
N ASN A 83 -44.94 -1.23 -20.61
CA ASN A 83 -45.35 -2.52 -20.07
C ASN A 83 -45.76 -2.39 -18.59
N PRO A 84 -47.04 -2.59 -18.23
CA PRO A 84 -47.50 -2.42 -16.84
C PRO A 84 -46.97 -3.51 -15.88
N ASN A 85 -46.31 -4.56 -16.38
CA ASN A 85 -45.79 -5.66 -15.56
C ASN A 85 -44.34 -5.46 -15.12
N THR A 86 -43.64 -4.47 -15.69
CA THR A 86 -42.24 -4.16 -15.39
C THR A 86 -42.16 -2.91 -14.53
N LYS A 87 -41.94 -3.07 -13.22
CA LYS A 87 -41.97 -1.99 -12.22
C LYS A 87 -40.81 -2.00 -11.26
N SER A 88 -39.62 -2.38 -11.73
CA SER A 88 -38.41 -2.43 -10.88
C SER A 88 -38.05 -1.10 -10.20
N TYR A 89 -38.59 0.02 -10.70
CA TYR A 89 -38.43 1.32 -10.06
C TYR A 89 -39.18 1.43 -8.72
N GLU A 90 -40.24 0.64 -8.51
CA GLU A 90 -41.01 0.64 -7.23
C GLU A 90 -40.14 0.10 -6.08
N ASP A 91 -39.23 -0.85 -6.34
CA ASP A 91 -38.31 -1.41 -5.36
C ASP A 91 -37.26 -0.40 -4.87
N LEU A 92 -37.02 0.65 -5.66
CA LEU A 92 -36.04 1.70 -5.35
C LEU A 92 -36.70 2.93 -4.67
N LEU A 93 -38.00 2.94 -4.53
CA LEU A 93 -38.75 4.02 -3.93
C LEU A 93 -39.14 3.70 -2.48
N PRO A 94 -39.20 4.71 -1.60
CA PRO A 94 -39.79 4.51 -0.29
C PRO A 94 -41.27 4.10 -0.40
N PRO A 95 -41.75 3.20 0.47
CA PRO A 95 -43.15 2.80 0.45
C PRO A 95 -44.06 4.01 0.64
N ASN A 96 -45.16 4.07 -0.11
CA ASN A 96 -46.15 5.16 -0.11
C ASN A 96 -45.66 6.55 -0.60
N SER A 97 -44.58 6.60 -1.38
CA SER A 97 -44.14 7.86 -1.98
C SER A 97 -44.99 8.23 -3.19
N SER A 98 -45.62 9.42 -3.15
CA SER A 98 -46.22 10.02 -4.35
C SER A 98 -45.11 10.65 -5.18
N TYR A 99 -44.97 10.22 -6.42
CA TYR A 99 -43.94 10.73 -7.33
C TYR A 99 -44.56 11.28 -8.61
N ASN A 100 -43.97 12.36 -9.13
CA ASN A 100 -44.20 12.79 -10.47
C ASN A 100 -43.35 11.95 -11.43
N GLU A 101 -43.96 11.35 -12.44
CA GLU A 101 -43.32 10.43 -13.37
C GLU A 101 -42.09 11.05 -14.09
N GLU A 102 -42.19 12.33 -14.50
CA GLU A 102 -41.08 13.03 -15.15
C GLU A 102 -39.90 13.27 -14.20
N GLN A 103 -40.21 13.64 -12.94
CA GLN A 103 -39.17 13.80 -11.92
C GLN A 103 -38.49 12.46 -11.59
N LEU A 104 -39.27 11.38 -11.55
CA LEU A 104 -38.73 10.04 -11.32
C LEU A 104 -37.84 9.60 -12.46
N LYS A 105 -38.26 9.75 -13.72
CA LYS A 105 -37.45 9.46 -14.92
C LYS A 105 -36.12 10.22 -14.90
N SER A 106 -36.14 11.51 -14.59
CA SER A 106 -34.93 12.33 -14.52
C SER A 106 -33.98 11.89 -13.38
N THR A 107 -34.58 11.53 -12.24
CA THR A 107 -33.81 11.06 -11.07
C THR A 107 -33.16 9.70 -11.31
N LEU A 108 -33.89 8.74 -11.87
CA LEU A 108 -33.38 7.42 -12.22
C LEU A 108 -32.24 7.52 -13.25
N LYS A 109 -32.40 8.36 -14.29
CA LYS A 109 -31.35 8.64 -15.25
C LYS A 109 -30.10 9.20 -14.59
N ARG A 110 -30.24 10.20 -13.75
CA ARG A 110 -29.11 10.82 -13.04
C ARG A 110 -28.41 9.82 -12.12
N ARG A 111 -29.16 9.00 -11.37
CA ARG A 111 -28.61 7.95 -10.49
C ARG A 111 -27.88 6.88 -11.28
N LYS A 112 -28.46 6.39 -12.37
CA LYS A 112 -27.82 5.46 -13.29
C LYS A 112 -26.49 6.00 -13.79
N ASP A 113 -26.46 7.24 -14.30
CA ASP A 113 -25.25 7.85 -14.84
C ASP A 113 -24.19 8.09 -13.75
N MET A 114 -24.61 8.42 -12.53
CA MET A 114 -23.74 8.56 -11.37
C MET A 114 -23.08 7.23 -10.98
N PHE A 115 -23.85 6.14 -10.84
CA PHE A 115 -23.30 4.84 -10.48
C PHE A 115 -22.45 4.24 -11.60
N ARG A 116 -22.75 4.54 -12.87
CA ARG A 116 -21.88 4.21 -13.99
C ARG A 116 -20.49 4.84 -13.81
N ARG A 117 -20.43 6.14 -13.52
CA ARG A 117 -19.17 6.85 -13.29
C ARG A 117 -18.41 6.28 -12.08
N TYR A 118 -19.09 6.00 -10.98
CA TYR A 118 -18.46 5.42 -9.79
C TYR A 118 -17.93 4.00 -10.04
N ARG A 119 -18.65 3.19 -10.81
CA ARG A 119 -18.17 1.88 -11.25
C ARG A 119 -16.89 2.01 -12.08
N ASP A 120 -16.90 2.89 -13.07
CA ASP A 120 -15.76 3.12 -13.95
C ASP A 120 -14.57 3.67 -13.15
N LEU A 121 -14.81 4.60 -12.21
CA LEU A 121 -13.78 5.10 -11.29
C LEU A 121 -13.22 3.98 -10.39
N SER A 122 -14.06 3.06 -9.92
CA SER A 122 -13.61 1.90 -9.11
C SER A 122 -12.69 0.98 -9.90
N ILE A 123 -12.91 0.83 -11.22
CA ILE A 123 -12.01 0.06 -12.10
C ILE A 123 -10.63 0.76 -12.17
N PHE A 124 -10.62 2.08 -12.40
CA PHE A 124 -9.35 2.83 -12.43
C PHE A 124 -8.63 2.80 -11.09
N ALA A 125 -9.37 2.90 -9.98
CA ALA A 125 -8.79 2.78 -8.64
C ALA A 125 -8.15 1.40 -8.41
N PHE A 126 -8.81 0.33 -8.85
CA PHE A 126 -8.28 -1.04 -8.75
C PHE A 126 -6.96 -1.18 -9.52
N ILE A 127 -6.91 -0.68 -10.76
CA ILE A 127 -5.69 -0.65 -11.58
C ILE A 127 -4.61 0.19 -10.88
N GLY A 128 -4.97 1.34 -10.32
CA GLY A 128 -4.05 2.22 -9.60
C GLY A 128 -3.40 1.54 -8.39
N VAL A 129 -4.19 0.86 -7.56
CA VAL A 129 -3.68 0.07 -6.42
C VAL A 129 -2.71 -1.01 -6.90
N TYR A 130 -3.01 -1.66 -8.02
CA TYR A 130 -2.13 -2.67 -8.59
C TYR A 130 -0.78 -2.09 -9.05
N LEU A 131 -0.81 -0.99 -9.78
CA LEU A 131 0.42 -0.31 -10.23
C LEU A 131 1.27 0.18 -9.05
N ILE A 132 0.64 0.76 -8.03
CA ILE A 132 1.34 1.20 -6.81
C ILE A 132 1.99 0.00 -6.11
N SER A 133 1.32 -1.15 -6.04
CA SER A 133 1.88 -2.38 -5.45
C SER A 133 3.13 -2.86 -6.20
N ILE A 134 3.16 -2.76 -7.54
CA ILE A 134 4.33 -3.14 -8.35
C ILE A 134 5.49 -2.18 -8.10
N ILE A 135 5.22 -0.87 -8.10
CA ILE A 135 6.24 0.17 -7.85
C ILE A 135 6.83 -0.01 -6.45
N ASP A 136 5.99 -0.24 -5.43
CA ASP A 136 6.42 -0.46 -4.06
C ASP A 136 7.35 -1.69 -3.94
N ALA A 137 7.03 -2.79 -4.62
CA ALA A 137 7.87 -3.99 -4.64
C ALA A 137 9.24 -3.73 -5.29
N TYR A 138 9.28 -2.94 -6.36
CA TYR A 138 10.53 -2.54 -7.02
C TYR A 138 11.38 -1.66 -6.09
N VAL A 139 10.77 -0.61 -5.53
CA VAL A 139 11.46 0.35 -4.65
C VAL A 139 12.01 -0.35 -3.40
N ASP A 140 11.24 -1.25 -2.78
CA ASP A 140 11.72 -2.02 -1.62
C ASP A 140 12.94 -2.89 -1.94
N ALA A 141 12.97 -3.49 -3.13
CA ALA A 141 14.10 -4.31 -3.56
C ALA A 141 15.35 -3.45 -3.83
N GLU A 142 15.17 -2.26 -4.47
CA GLU A 142 16.27 -1.31 -4.70
C GLU A 142 16.81 -0.75 -3.37
N LEU A 143 15.96 -0.34 -2.46
CA LEU A 143 16.38 0.16 -1.16
C LEU A 143 17.14 -0.88 -0.35
N SER A 144 16.77 -2.17 -0.47
CA SER A 144 17.51 -3.25 0.19
C SER A 144 18.95 -3.41 -0.33
N ASN A 145 19.24 -2.93 -1.55
CA ASN A 145 20.60 -2.93 -2.10
C ASN A 145 21.48 -1.81 -1.50
N PHE A 146 20.85 -0.70 -1.03
CA PHE A 146 21.59 0.41 -0.42
C PHE A 146 21.88 0.21 1.08
N ASP A 147 21.11 -0.62 1.77
CA ASP A 147 21.18 -0.83 3.22
C ASP A 147 22.29 -1.83 3.65
N ILE A 148 23.26 -2.14 2.75
CA ILE A 148 24.27 -3.19 2.95
C ILE A 148 25.59 -2.60 3.42
N THR A 149 25.67 -1.37 3.87
CA THR A 149 26.91 -0.85 4.43
C THR A 149 26.92 -1.07 5.95
N PRO A 150 27.54 -2.17 6.44
CA PRO A 150 27.70 -2.40 7.89
C PRO A 150 28.60 -1.37 8.57
N ASP A 151 29.25 -0.50 7.79
CA ASP A 151 30.28 0.43 8.27
C ASP A 151 29.74 1.76 8.83
N LEU A 152 28.43 1.98 8.83
CA LEU A 152 27.82 3.19 9.41
C LEU A 152 27.24 2.96 10.82
N SER A 153 27.77 1.99 11.58
CA SER A 153 27.51 1.97 13.01
C SER A 153 28.34 3.08 13.66
N MET A 154 27.69 4.19 14.00
CA MET A 154 28.27 5.26 14.76
C MET A 154 28.62 4.72 16.16
N LYS A 155 29.89 4.35 16.36
CA LYS A 155 30.44 3.99 17.65
C LYS A 155 30.65 5.28 18.45
N VAL A 156 29.75 5.55 19.37
CA VAL A 156 29.97 6.60 20.35
C VAL A 156 30.75 5.98 21.50
N GLU A 157 32.07 6.17 21.51
CA GLU A 157 32.91 5.82 22.64
C GLU A 157 33.11 7.07 23.52
N PRO A 158 32.86 6.99 24.83
CA PRO A 158 33.22 8.08 25.72
C PRO A 158 34.75 8.18 25.78
N ALA A 159 35.31 9.19 25.13
CA ALA A 159 36.73 9.50 25.27
C ALA A 159 36.94 10.41 26.48
N VAL A 160 37.65 9.92 27.47
CA VAL A 160 38.16 10.75 28.56
C VAL A 160 39.40 11.49 28.05
N ILE A 161 39.24 12.78 27.77
CA ILE A 161 40.36 13.63 27.39
C ILE A 161 41.11 13.99 28.68
N ASP A 162 42.22 13.31 28.95
CA ASP A 162 43.13 13.65 30.01
C ASP A 162 43.96 14.86 29.61
N ASN A 163 43.59 16.04 30.17
CA ASN A 163 44.15 17.32 29.82
C ASN A 163 45.50 17.59 30.53
N ASN A 164 46.33 16.59 30.70
CA ASN A 164 47.68 16.71 31.22
C ASN A 164 48.67 17.06 30.08
N ASN A 165 48.59 18.29 29.57
CA ASN A 165 49.58 18.86 28.71
C ASN A 165 50.81 19.24 29.55
N GLN A 166 51.70 18.30 29.82
CA GLN A 166 53.09 18.58 30.12
C GLN A 166 53.82 18.73 28.77
N PHE A 167 53.99 19.98 28.35
CA PHE A 167 54.96 20.35 27.32
C PHE A 167 56.35 19.94 27.76
N ARG A 168 56.83 18.78 27.29
CA ARG A 168 58.26 18.47 27.32
C ARG A 168 58.91 19.20 26.16
N SER A 169 59.46 20.39 26.48
CA SER A 169 60.44 21.07 25.65
C SER A 169 61.68 20.17 25.57
N ASN A 170 61.91 19.47 24.48
CA ASN A 170 63.23 18.90 24.14
C ASN A 170 64.03 19.98 23.44
N SER A 171 64.90 20.64 24.24
CA SER A 171 65.98 21.46 23.70
C SER A 171 67.00 20.55 22.98
N PHE A 172 67.29 20.95 21.78
CA PHE A 172 68.39 20.43 20.96
C PHE A 172 69.77 20.60 21.63
N LYS A 173 70.57 19.53 21.61
CA LYS A 173 72.01 19.58 21.49
C LYS A 173 72.44 18.62 20.42
#